data_904e86631374048cd3f4d1ed1cc0e7d6
#
_entry.id   904e86631374048cd3f4d1ed1cc0e7d6
#
_cell.length_a   1.000
_cell.length_b   1.000
_cell.length_c   1.000
_cell.angle_alpha   90.00
_cell.angle_beta   90.00
_cell.angle_gamma   90.00
#
_symmetry.space_group_name_H-M   'P 1'
#
loop_
_entity.id
_entity.type
_entity.pdbx_description
1 polymer ?
#
loop_
_entity_poly.entity_id
_entity_poly.type
_entity_poly.pdbx_seq_one_letter_code
_entity_poly.pdbx_strand_id
1 'polypeptide(L)'
;GAAMQLLPLPRLGAAHGTAQTGQVQGQALASASHIRQLVHTQGIKAASPFVSQAAMELYRQAAEQGQLADPEKFSTAVLTLLRTKTPEQLSTLRGAGEGLENRLYAAAREAETVNDLYDRLKTKRYPTARLRRLVLDAVLDVPAAGLPALPPYLLVLGAKRSALPLLKLSL
;
A
#
# COMPACT_ATOMS: atom_id res chain seq x y z
N GLY A 1 -29.94 11.04 -13.95
CA GLY A 1 -28.59 10.63 -13.57
C GLY A 1 -28.01 9.70 -14.64
N ALA A 2 -26.75 9.89 -15.03
CA ALA A 2 -26.08 8.99 -15.97
C ALA A 2 -26.00 7.59 -15.36
N ALA A 3 -26.45 6.56 -16.11
CA ALA A 3 -26.28 5.18 -15.67
C ALA A 3 -24.80 4.80 -15.76
N MET A 4 -24.23 4.31 -14.65
CA MET A 4 -22.88 3.75 -14.67
C MET A 4 -22.91 2.39 -15.36
N GLN A 5 -22.05 2.22 -16.35
CA GLN A 5 -21.85 0.94 -17.03
C GLN A 5 -20.72 0.18 -16.32
N LEU A 6 -21.01 -1.06 -15.89
CA LEU A 6 -20.00 -1.94 -15.31
C LEU A 6 -19.18 -2.57 -16.46
N LEU A 7 -17.88 -2.33 -16.47
CA LEU A 7 -16.93 -2.97 -17.38
C LEU A 7 -16.01 -3.92 -16.58
N PRO A 8 -16.34 -5.21 -16.45
CA PRO A 8 -15.50 -6.15 -15.75
C PRO A 8 -14.24 -6.49 -16.56
N LEU A 9 -13.07 -6.32 -15.94
CA LEU A 9 -11.80 -6.74 -16.51
C LEU A 9 -11.32 -8.00 -15.81
N PRO A 10 -11.22 -9.15 -16.48
CA PRO A 10 -10.72 -10.36 -15.87
C PRO A 10 -9.24 -10.21 -15.53
N ARG A 11 -8.86 -10.70 -14.35
CA ARG A 11 -7.45 -10.77 -13.97
C ARG A 11 -6.80 -11.96 -14.64
N LEU A 12 -5.72 -11.72 -15.38
CA LEU A 12 -4.91 -12.76 -16.01
C LEU A 12 -3.64 -13.04 -15.17
N GLY A 13 -3.23 -14.30 -15.12
CA GLY A 13 -1.99 -14.73 -14.47
C GLY A 13 -2.13 -15.02 -12.97
N ALA A 14 -1.18 -14.55 -12.15
CA ALA A 14 -1.07 -14.89 -10.74
C ALA A 14 -2.17 -14.29 -9.85
N ALA A 15 -2.64 -15.04 -8.86
CA ALA A 15 -3.58 -14.56 -7.86
C ALA A 15 -2.94 -13.45 -6.99
N HIS A 16 -3.80 -12.59 -6.40
CA HIS A 16 -3.31 -11.48 -5.57
C HIS A 16 -2.61 -12.00 -4.30
N GLY A 17 -1.39 -11.48 -4.05
CA GLY A 17 -0.64 -11.81 -2.82
C GLY A 17 -0.03 -13.20 -2.79
N THR A 18 -0.05 -13.95 -3.89
CA THR A 18 0.58 -15.28 -3.96
C THR A 18 1.98 -15.22 -4.57
N ALA A 19 2.84 -16.15 -4.16
CA ALA A 19 4.14 -16.40 -4.80
C ALA A 19 4.00 -17.20 -6.12
N GLN A 20 2.77 -17.63 -6.47
CA GLN A 20 2.52 -18.35 -7.71
C GLN A 20 2.73 -17.42 -8.91
N THR A 21 3.45 -17.91 -9.88
CA THR A 21 3.64 -17.26 -11.17
C THR A 21 2.69 -17.89 -12.19
N GLY A 22 2.10 -17.07 -13.04
CA GLY A 22 1.30 -17.52 -14.18
C GLY A 22 2.03 -17.25 -15.48
N GLN A 23 1.56 -17.87 -16.57
CA GLN A 23 1.99 -17.50 -17.92
C GLN A 23 0.78 -17.10 -18.75
N VAL A 24 0.92 -16.01 -19.51
CA VAL A 24 -0.07 -15.56 -20.47
C VAL A 24 0.67 -15.22 -21.78
N GLN A 25 0.31 -15.88 -22.86
CA GLN A 25 0.95 -15.73 -24.18
C GLN A 25 2.48 -15.87 -24.13
N GLY A 26 3.00 -16.82 -23.30
CA GLY A 26 4.43 -17.05 -23.17
C GLY A 26 5.18 -16.06 -22.24
N GLN A 27 4.51 -15.03 -21.75
CA GLN A 27 5.07 -14.08 -20.79
C GLN A 27 4.80 -14.53 -19.36
N ALA A 28 5.84 -14.59 -18.54
CA ALA A 28 5.72 -14.85 -17.12
C ALA A 28 5.05 -13.66 -16.40
N LEU A 29 4.05 -13.94 -15.60
CA LEU A 29 3.34 -12.96 -14.79
C LEU A 29 3.47 -13.30 -13.32
N ALA A 30 3.73 -12.29 -12.51
CA ALA A 30 3.77 -12.39 -11.06
C ALA A 30 2.95 -11.29 -10.40
N SER A 31 2.54 -11.50 -9.15
CA SER A 31 1.90 -10.45 -8.38
C SER A 31 2.92 -9.35 -8.03
N ALA A 32 2.47 -8.10 -7.90
CA ALA A 32 3.34 -7.00 -7.50
C ALA A 32 4.00 -7.25 -6.12
N SER A 33 3.33 -7.99 -5.23
CA SER A 33 3.90 -8.38 -3.94
C SER A 33 5.05 -9.36 -4.10
N HIS A 34 4.91 -10.32 -5.01
CA HIS A 34 5.97 -11.28 -5.31
C HIS A 34 7.19 -10.59 -5.96
N ILE A 35 6.95 -9.68 -6.92
CA ILE A 35 8.05 -8.92 -7.54
C ILE A 35 8.80 -8.09 -6.48
N ARG A 36 8.09 -7.40 -5.58
CA ARG A 36 8.74 -6.66 -4.49
C ARG A 36 9.55 -7.56 -3.57
N GLN A 37 9.02 -8.73 -3.24
CA GLN A 37 9.74 -9.71 -2.43
C GLN A 37 11.01 -10.19 -3.14
N LEU A 38 10.95 -10.53 -4.44
CA LEU A 38 12.11 -10.93 -5.22
C LEU A 38 13.18 -9.83 -5.24
N VAL A 39 12.80 -8.59 -5.51
CA VAL A 39 13.72 -7.45 -5.52
C VAL A 39 14.40 -7.29 -4.17
N HIS A 40 13.66 -7.42 -3.07
CA HIS A 40 14.18 -7.25 -1.71
C HIS A 40 15.10 -8.40 -1.28
N THR A 41 14.73 -9.67 -1.59
CA THR A 41 15.46 -10.85 -1.10
C THR A 41 16.56 -11.35 -2.02
N GLN A 42 16.42 -11.15 -3.34
CA GLN A 42 17.30 -11.71 -4.37
C GLN A 42 17.90 -10.64 -5.29
N GLY A 43 17.51 -9.37 -5.07
CA GLY A 43 17.95 -8.23 -5.87
C GLY A 43 17.15 -8.03 -7.15
N ILE A 44 17.39 -6.88 -7.77
CA ILE A 44 16.59 -6.36 -8.91
C ILE A 44 16.56 -7.35 -10.09
N LYS A 45 17.68 -8.03 -10.36
CA LYS A 45 17.77 -8.98 -11.49
C LYS A 45 16.74 -10.10 -11.43
N ALA A 46 16.32 -10.51 -10.22
CA ALA A 46 15.31 -11.55 -10.04
C ALA A 46 13.92 -11.16 -10.55
N ALA A 47 13.64 -9.86 -10.70
CA ALA A 47 12.39 -9.37 -11.26
C ALA A 47 12.33 -9.39 -12.80
N SER A 48 13.47 -9.59 -13.49
CA SER A 48 13.56 -9.45 -14.95
C SER A 48 12.57 -10.32 -15.75
N PRO A 49 12.21 -11.55 -15.34
CA PRO A 49 11.23 -12.34 -16.08
C PRO A 49 9.80 -11.78 -16.05
N PHE A 50 9.51 -10.90 -15.09
CA PHE A 50 8.14 -10.45 -14.77
C PHE A 50 7.86 -9.01 -15.14
N VAL A 51 8.89 -8.26 -15.57
CA VAL A 51 8.77 -6.83 -15.89
C VAL A 51 9.40 -6.52 -17.23
N SER A 52 8.97 -5.44 -17.88
CA SER A 52 9.57 -5.02 -19.15
C SER A 52 11.01 -4.53 -18.97
N GLN A 53 11.80 -4.53 -20.05
CA GLN A 53 13.17 -4.01 -20.04
C GLN A 53 13.20 -2.53 -19.59
N ALA A 54 12.23 -1.72 -20.02
CA ALA A 54 12.13 -0.32 -19.59
C ALA A 54 11.89 -0.19 -18.08
N ALA A 55 11.06 -1.06 -17.49
CA ALA A 55 10.86 -1.07 -16.04
C ALA A 55 12.13 -1.55 -15.30
N MET A 56 12.86 -2.52 -15.83
CA MET A 56 14.14 -2.97 -15.27
C MET A 56 15.17 -1.84 -15.21
N GLU A 57 15.23 -1.02 -16.25
CA GLU A 57 16.13 0.13 -16.28
C GLU A 57 15.77 1.17 -15.21
N LEU A 58 14.47 1.45 -15.02
CA LEU A 58 13.99 2.32 -13.92
C LEU A 58 14.33 1.75 -12.54
N TYR A 59 14.17 0.44 -12.33
CA TYR A 59 14.56 -0.21 -11.08
C TYR A 59 16.07 -0.06 -10.82
N ARG A 60 16.89 -0.24 -11.83
CA ARG A 60 18.35 -0.09 -11.71
C ARG A 60 18.73 1.35 -11.32
N GLN A 61 18.19 2.35 -12.01
CA GLN A 61 18.41 3.76 -11.70
C GLN A 61 17.94 4.12 -10.28
N ALA A 62 16.74 3.66 -9.88
CA ALA A 62 16.22 3.89 -8.55
C ALA A 62 17.10 3.27 -7.46
N ALA A 63 17.67 2.08 -7.71
CA ALA A 63 18.59 1.43 -6.78
C ALA A 63 19.91 2.19 -6.63
N GLU A 64 20.51 2.62 -7.74
CA GLU A 64 21.75 3.41 -7.75
C GLU A 64 21.58 4.73 -7.00
N GLN A 65 20.38 5.31 -7.05
CA GLN A 65 20.03 6.55 -6.35
C GLN A 65 19.53 6.32 -4.90
N GLY A 66 19.48 5.08 -4.42
CA GLY A 66 18.98 4.76 -3.10
C GLY A 66 17.47 5.02 -2.90
N GLN A 67 16.70 5.04 -4.00
CA GLN A 67 15.26 5.36 -4.00
C GLN A 67 14.37 4.11 -3.87
N LEU A 68 14.95 2.92 -3.74
CA LEU A 68 14.16 1.73 -3.45
C LEU A 68 13.72 1.74 -1.99
N ALA A 69 12.42 1.51 -1.77
CA ALA A 69 11.89 1.40 -0.42
C ALA A 69 12.48 0.18 0.30
N ASP A 70 13.01 0.41 1.49
CA ASP A 70 13.50 -0.62 2.39
C ASP A 70 12.46 -0.87 3.49
N PRO A 71 11.77 -2.03 3.49
CA PRO A 71 10.74 -2.32 4.48
C PRO A 71 11.25 -2.31 5.92
N GLU A 72 12.51 -2.71 6.17
CA GLU A 72 13.09 -2.76 7.51
C GLU A 72 13.33 -1.35 8.08
N LYS A 73 13.89 -0.44 7.26
CA LYS A 73 14.05 0.97 7.65
C LYS A 73 12.71 1.63 7.93
N PHE A 74 11.72 1.35 7.10
CA PHE A 74 10.37 1.85 7.28
C PHE A 74 9.73 1.29 8.56
N SER A 75 9.99 0.04 8.89
CA SER A 75 9.51 -0.63 10.09
C SER A 75 9.90 0.13 11.36
N THR A 76 11.16 0.49 11.50
CA THR A 76 11.66 1.26 12.65
C THR A 76 10.96 2.62 12.77
N ALA A 77 10.81 3.34 11.66
CA ALA A 77 10.14 4.65 11.66
C ALA A 77 8.67 4.54 12.10
N VAL A 78 7.94 3.56 11.57
CA VAL A 78 6.54 3.31 11.93
C VAL A 78 6.39 3.00 13.41
N LEU A 79 7.18 2.07 13.94
CA LEU A 79 7.10 1.70 15.36
C LEU A 79 7.48 2.86 16.27
N THR A 80 8.48 3.66 15.90
CA THR A 80 8.88 4.85 16.68
C THR A 80 7.70 5.84 16.75
N LEU A 81 7.09 6.18 15.62
CA LEU A 81 5.96 7.11 15.58
C LEU A 81 4.76 6.59 16.39
N LEU A 82 4.44 5.31 16.28
CA LEU A 82 3.33 4.72 17.04
C LEU A 82 3.57 4.72 18.54
N ARG A 83 4.81 4.51 18.98
CA ARG A 83 5.19 4.48 20.40
C ARG A 83 5.12 5.86 21.07
N THR A 84 5.19 6.95 20.30
CA THR A 84 5.03 8.31 20.83
C THR A 84 3.57 8.67 21.09
N LYS A 85 2.60 7.94 20.55
CA LYS A 85 1.18 8.25 20.67
C LYS A 85 0.58 7.69 21.97
N THR A 86 -0.43 8.42 22.48
CA THR A 86 -1.24 7.96 23.61
C THR A 86 -2.51 7.25 23.12
N PRO A 87 -3.21 6.46 23.95
CA PRO A 87 -4.49 5.86 23.60
C PRO A 87 -5.52 6.89 23.16
N GLU A 88 -5.55 8.05 23.81
CA GLU A 88 -6.49 9.15 23.51
C GLU A 88 -6.22 9.70 22.11
N GLN A 89 -4.96 9.93 21.74
CA GLN A 89 -4.59 10.34 20.39
C GLN A 89 -4.97 9.30 19.34
N LEU A 90 -4.73 8.02 19.63
CA LEU A 90 -5.11 6.94 18.72
C LEU A 90 -6.64 6.81 18.56
N SER A 91 -7.43 7.14 19.58
CA SER A 91 -8.90 7.07 19.52
C SER A 91 -9.53 8.11 18.59
N THR A 92 -8.82 9.21 18.31
CA THR A 92 -9.29 10.28 17.40
C THR A 92 -9.04 9.98 15.92
N LEU A 93 -8.32 8.91 15.62
CA LEU A 93 -7.91 8.58 14.25
C LEU A 93 -9.02 7.87 13.46
N ARG A 94 -8.98 8.06 12.14
CA ARG A 94 -9.83 7.30 11.22
C ARG A 94 -9.58 5.80 11.37
N GLY A 95 -10.65 5.04 11.48
CA GLY A 95 -10.56 3.58 11.63
C GLY A 95 -10.33 3.08 13.06
N ALA A 96 -10.07 3.98 14.02
CA ALA A 96 -10.11 3.65 15.45
C ALA A 96 -11.52 3.33 15.92
N GLY A 97 -11.64 2.83 17.12
CA GLY A 97 -12.91 2.44 17.74
C GLY A 97 -12.97 0.93 18.01
N GLU A 98 -13.99 0.54 18.77
CA GLU A 98 -14.22 -0.85 19.20
C GLU A 98 -13.01 -1.45 19.95
N GLY A 99 -12.16 -0.61 20.58
CA GLY A 99 -10.98 -1.02 21.33
C GLY A 99 -9.74 -1.26 20.47
N LEU A 100 -9.80 -0.97 19.16
CA LEU A 100 -8.63 -1.11 18.26
C LEU A 100 -7.50 -0.16 18.62
N GLU A 101 -7.82 1.05 19.11
CA GLU A 101 -6.86 2.04 19.58
C GLU A 101 -6.00 1.51 20.74
N ASN A 102 -6.64 0.87 21.74
CA ASN A 102 -5.94 0.26 22.86
C ASN A 102 -5.08 -0.94 22.44
N ARG A 103 -5.61 -1.74 21.51
CA ARG A 103 -4.88 -2.88 20.96
C ARG A 103 -3.68 -2.41 20.15
N LEU A 104 -3.81 -1.37 19.34
CA LEU A 104 -2.70 -0.78 18.59
C LEU A 104 -1.64 -0.21 19.54
N TYR A 105 -2.08 0.48 20.59
CA TYR A 105 -1.20 1.03 21.61
C TYR A 105 -0.35 -0.05 22.27
N ALA A 106 -0.96 -1.14 22.73
CA ALA A 106 -0.25 -2.25 23.36
C ALA A 106 0.67 -2.96 22.36
N ALA A 107 0.15 -3.34 21.20
CA ALA A 107 0.91 -4.07 20.19
C ALA A 107 2.14 -3.30 19.68
N ALA A 108 2.04 -1.97 19.50
CA ALA A 108 3.17 -1.16 19.03
C ALA A 108 4.34 -1.13 20.01
N ARG A 109 4.09 -1.29 21.31
CA ARG A 109 5.13 -1.29 22.37
C ARG A 109 5.88 -2.61 22.46
N GLU A 110 5.21 -3.70 22.09
CA GLU A 110 5.76 -5.04 22.16
C GLU A 110 6.35 -5.51 20.81
N ALA A 111 5.87 -4.95 19.69
CA ALA A 111 6.29 -5.38 18.36
C ALA A 111 7.74 -5.01 18.06
N GLU A 112 8.50 -5.93 17.49
CA GLU A 112 9.86 -5.69 17.03
C GLU A 112 9.90 -5.18 15.59
N THR A 113 8.93 -5.60 14.76
CA THR A 113 8.78 -5.21 13.36
C THR A 113 7.34 -4.82 13.04
N VAL A 114 7.11 -4.16 11.91
CA VAL A 114 5.73 -3.88 11.43
C VAL A 114 4.97 -5.15 11.09
N ASN A 115 5.64 -6.20 10.64
CA ASN A 115 5.00 -7.50 10.41
C ASN A 115 4.56 -8.13 11.74
N ASP A 116 5.40 -8.12 12.75
CA ASP A 116 5.04 -8.56 14.11
C ASP A 116 3.89 -7.72 14.69
N LEU A 117 3.91 -6.40 14.47
CA LEU A 117 2.79 -5.53 14.83
C LEU A 117 1.48 -6.00 14.19
N TYR A 118 1.46 -6.31 12.89
CA TYR A 118 0.26 -6.80 12.24
C TYR A 118 -0.19 -8.15 12.76
N ASP A 119 0.71 -9.05 13.07
CA ASP A 119 0.38 -10.37 13.62
C ASP A 119 -0.24 -10.24 15.03
N ARG A 120 0.26 -9.34 15.87
CA ARG A 120 -0.33 -9.01 17.19
C ARG A 120 -1.70 -8.32 17.09
N LEU A 121 -1.89 -7.47 16.07
CA LEU A 121 -3.17 -6.81 15.80
C LEU A 121 -4.21 -7.75 15.25
N LYS A 122 -3.81 -8.81 14.56
CA LYS A 122 -4.70 -9.71 13.82
C LYS A 122 -5.74 -10.37 14.74
N THR A 123 -6.99 -10.36 14.29
CA THR A 123 -8.11 -11.05 14.92
C THR A 123 -9.02 -11.64 13.86
N LYS A 124 -9.91 -12.55 14.28
CA LYS A 124 -10.96 -13.04 13.37
C LYS A 124 -11.99 -11.96 13.01
N ARG A 125 -12.11 -10.91 13.84
CA ARG A 125 -13.11 -9.84 13.69
C ARG A 125 -12.74 -8.82 12.63
N TYR A 126 -11.44 -8.50 12.46
CA TYR A 126 -11.01 -7.41 11.61
C TYR A 126 -10.17 -7.91 10.44
N PRO A 127 -10.53 -7.53 9.18
CA PRO A 127 -9.71 -7.82 8.02
C PRO A 127 -8.33 -7.16 8.13
N THR A 128 -7.29 -7.85 7.68
CA THR A 128 -5.91 -7.32 7.70
C THR A 128 -5.79 -5.97 6.98
N ALA A 129 -6.57 -5.75 5.91
CA ALA A 129 -6.59 -4.47 5.21
C ALA A 129 -7.10 -3.30 6.06
N ARG A 130 -8.04 -3.54 7.00
CA ARG A 130 -8.49 -2.52 7.98
C ARG A 130 -7.36 -2.19 8.96
N LEU A 131 -6.68 -3.20 9.47
CA LEU A 131 -5.57 -3.01 10.41
C LEU A 131 -4.40 -2.25 9.78
N ARG A 132 -4.05 -2.57 8.54
CA ARG A 132 -3.01 -1.85 7.79
C ARG A 132 -3.37 -0.38 7.56
N ARG A 133 -4.64 -0.09 7.26
CA ARG A 133 -5.11 1.30 7.13
C ARG A 133 -5.04 2.04 8.46
N LEU A 134 -5.47 1.42 9.55
CA LEU A 134 -5.39 2.03 10.88
C LEU A 134 -3.94 2.38 11.27
N VAL A 135 -2.99 1.47 11.04
CA VAL A 135 -1.56 1.74 11.27
C VAL A 135 -1.08 2.91 10.41
N LEU A 136 -1.46 2.94 9.13
CA LEU A 136 -1.09 4.05 8.23
C LEU A 136 -1.74 5.37 8.66
N ASP A 137 -3.02 5.34 9.02
CA ASP A 137 -3.74 6.52 9.51
C ASP A 137 -3.12 7.04 10.82
N ALA A 138 -2.61 6.15 11.68
CA ALA A 138 -1.90 6.51 12.91
C ALA A 138 -0.51 7.11 12.65
N VAL A 139 0.20 6.64 11.63
CA VAL A 139 1.50 7.20 11.22
C VAL A 139 1.35 8.58 10.58
N LEU A 140 0.28 8.78 9.80
CA LEU A 140 0.00 10.02 9.07
C LEU A 140 -0.88 11.00 9.84
N ASP A 141 -1.29 10.66 11.06
CA ASP A 141 -2.22 11.46 11.89
C ASP A 141 -3.54 11.82 11.16
N VAL A 142 -4.13 10.84 10.48
CA VAL A 142 -5.38 11.06 9.73
C VAL A 142 -6.57 11.04 10.70
N PRO A 143 -7.22 12.17 10.98
CA PRO A 143 -8.30 12.24 11.96
C PRO A 143 -9.59 11.59 11.44
N ALA A 144 -10.45 11.12 12.35
CA ALA A 144 -11.79 10.64 12.02
C ALA A 144 -12.73 11.79 11.62
N ALA A 145 -12.58 12.93 12.28
CA ALA A 145 -13.38 14.14 12.05
C ALA A 145 -12.67 15.15 11.14
N GLY A 146 -13.44 15.98 10.45
CA GLY A 146 -12.88 17.07 9.63
C GLY A 146 -12.41 16.67 8.23
N LEU A 147 -12.51 15.39 7.86
CA LEU A 147 -12.24 14.98 6.50
C LEU A 147 -13.40 15.38 5.57
N PRO A 148 -13.13 15.97 4.39
CA PRO A 148 -14.17 16.31 3.45
C PRO A 148 -14.86 15.04 2.93
N ALA A 149 -16.18 15.11 2.72
CA ALA A 149 -16.97 13.97 2.19
C ALA A 149 -16.51 13.55 0.79
N LEU A 150 -16.01 14.50 0.01
CA LEU A 150 -15.41 14.27 -1.31
C LEU A 150 -13.97 14.78 -1.30
N PRO A 151 -13.06 14.14 -2.06
CA PRO A 151 -11.71 14.66 -2.20
C PRO A 151 -11.74 16.08 -2.77
N PRO A 152 -10.94 17.00 -2.24
CA PRO A 152 -10.92 18.41 -2.68
C PRO A 152 -10.40 18.58 -4.11
N TYR A 153 -9.69 17.58 -4.62
CA TYR A 153 -9.19 17.55 -6.00
C TYR A 153 -8.98 16.09 -6.46
N LEU A 154 -8.87 15.94 -7.76
CA LEU A 154 -8.48 14.67 -8.38
C LEU A 154 -7.02 14.76 -8.81
N LEU A 155 -6.16 13.88 -8.27
CA LEU A 155 -4.78 13.78 -8.71
C LEU A 155 -4.72 12.96 -10.02
N VAL A 156 -4.48 13.63 -11.14
CA VAL A 156 -4.32 12.98 -12.44
C VAL A 156 -2.90 12.47 -12.56
N LEU A 157 -2.70 11.15 -12.50
CA LEU A 157 -1.40 10.50 -12.60
C LEU A 157 -0.90 10.32 -14.04
N GLY A 158 -1.81 10.41 -15.01
CA GLY A 158 -1.47 10.31 -16.43
C GLY A 158 -2.69 10.45 -17.32
N ALA A 159 -2.49 10.98 -18.51
CA ALA A 159 -3.51 11.09 -19.54
C ALA A 159 -2.88 11.00 -20.94
N LYS A 160 -3.62 10.48 -21.91
CA LYS A 160 -3.22 10.62 -23.31
C LYS A 160 -3.24 12.10 -23.71
N ARG A 161 -2.29 12.55 -24.55
CA ARG A 161 -2.26 13.94 -25.01
C ARG A 161 -3.60 14.40 -25.63
N SER A 162 -4.29 13.52 -26.32
CA SER A 162 -5.64 13.79 -26.90
C SER A 162 -6.72 14.02 -25.84
N ALA A 163 -6.53 13.58 -24.59
CA ALA A 163 -7.49 13.75 -23.50
C ALA A 163 -7.19 14.99 -22.61
N LEU A 164 -6.05 15.67 -22.81
CA LEU A 164 -5.69 16.86 -22.03
C LEU A 164 -6.76 18.00 -22.09
N PRO A 165 -7.46 18.24 -23.22
CA PRO A 165 -8.53 19.23 -23.23
C PRO A 165 -9.67 18.94 -22.25
N LEU A 166 -9.97 17.66 -21.99
CA LEU A 166 -11.01 17.24 -21.03
C LEU A 166 -10.66 17.62 -19.59
N LEU A 167 -9.37 17.63 -19.23
CA LEU A 167 -8.92 18.04 -17.91
C LEU A 167 -9.09 19.55 -17.66
N LYS A 168 -9.08 20.35 -18.72
CA LYS A 168 -9.33 21.81 -18.62
C LYS A 168 -10.79 22.17 -18.43
N LEU A 169 -11.71 21.26 -18.75
CA LEU A 169 -13.15 21.45 -18.60
C LEU A 169 -13.67 21.10 -17.20
N SER A 170 -12.84 20.47 -16.37
CA SER A 170 -13.18 20.04 -15.01
C SER A 170 -12.58 20.95 -13.91
N LEU A 171 -11.95 22.05 -14.29
CA LEU A 171 -11.50 23.13 -13.42
C LEU A 171 -12.48 24.31 -13.52
#